data_3ff1432540b29284a0b79620bb7b7831
#
_entry.id   3ff1432540b29284a0b79620bb7b7831
#
_cell.length_a   1.000
_cell.length_b   1.000
_cell.length_c   1.000
_cell.angle_alpha   90.00
_cell.angle_beta   90.00
_cell.angle_gamma   90.00
#
_symmetry.space_group_name_H-M   'P 1'
#
loop_
_entity.id
_entity.type
_entity.pdbx_description
1 polymer ?
#
loop_
_entity_poly.entity_id
_entity_poly.type
_entity_poly.pdbx_seq_one_letter_code
_entity_poly.pdbx_strand_id
1 'polypeptide(L)'
;RVHRRQRQMCIRDSHYPEVMTKLSSKTLREFGETYIKETMIHRGKAPFFIDKMPNNFRHIGLIHMILPNAKIIDARRHPMACCFSGFKQLFAEGQEFTYGLKEIGTYYKDYVELMDHWECVFPGKVHRVQYEELVTNFEPMVQRLLDFCGLEFEQSCVEFYKSDRSVRTPSSEQVRQPIYKSGMDQWRGFDAHLGPLKEALGDVLLLSLIHI
;
A
#
# COMPACT_ATOMS: atom_id res chain seq x y z
N ARG A 1 1.83 9.46 -24.08
CA ARG A 1 1.67 8.57 -25.27
C ARG A 1 2.43 7.24 -25.13
N VAL A 2 3.54 7.20 -24.40
CA VAL A 2 4.34 5.97 -24.16
C VAL A 2 3.57 4.96 -23.31
N HIS A 3 2.91 5.38 -22.24
CA HIS A 3 2.13 4.49 -21.36
C HIS A 3 0.96 3.79 -22.05
N ARG A 4 0.35 4.41 -23.05
CA ARG A 4 -0.75 3.78 -23.81
C ARG A 4 -0.28 2.65 -24.72
N ARG A 5 0.93 2.75 -25.30
CA ARG A 5 1.52 1.67 -26.12
C ARG A 5 1.98 0.49 -25.27
N GLN A 6 2.57 0.73 -24.10
CA GLN A 6 2.94 -0.36 -23.18
C GLN A 6 1.71 -1.12 -22.66
N ARG A 7 0.63 -0.42 -22.28
CA ARG A 7 -0.63 -1.10 -21.89
C ARG A 7 -1.22 -1.94 -23.02
N GLN A 8 -1.17 -1.48 -24.26
CA GLN A 8 -1.69 -2.26 -25.41
C GLN A 8 -0.82 -3.47 -25.76
N MET A 9 0.50 -3.43 -25.59
CA MET A 9 1.38 -4.58 -25.78
C MET A 9 1.18 -5.66 -24.72
N CYS A 10 1.06 -5.27 -23.44
CA CYS A 10 0.85 -6.23 -22.35
C CYS A 10 -0.52 -6.92 -22.38
N ILE A 11 -1.57 -6.27 -22.93
CA ILE A 11 -2.92 -6.82 -22.96
C ILE A 11 -3.12 -7.83 -24.10
N ARG A 12 -2.33 -7.78 -25.18
CA ARG A 12 -2.57 -8.61 -26.36
C ARG A 12 -1.90 -9.98 -26.35
N ASP A 13 -0.76 -10.16 -25.68
CA ASP A 13 0.07 -11.34 -25.91
C ASP A 13 0.57 -12.08 -24.65
N SER A 14 0.23 -11.64 -23.44
CA SER A 14 0.68 -12.34 -22.24
C SER A 14 -0.36 -12.36 -21.13
N HIS A 15 -0.69 -13.56 -20.68
CA HIS A 15 -1.51 -13.77 -19.50
C HIS A 15 -0.64 -13.57 -18.25
N TYR A 16 -0.64 -12.37 -17.65
CA TYR A 16 -0.07 -12.15 -16.33
C TYR A 16 -1.05 -12.70 -15.28
N PRO A 17 -0.60 -13.48 -14.28
CA PRO A 17 0.80 -13.73 -13.91
C PRO A 17 1.49 -14.93 -14.62
N GLU A 18 0.81 -15.75 -15.41
CA GLU A 18 1.31 -17.01 -15.96
C GLU A 18 2.58 -16.83 -16.82
N VAL A 19 2.69 -15.70 -17.52
CA VAL A 19 3.88 -15.38 -18.32
C VAL A 19 5.16 -15.34 -17.48
N MET A 20 5.06 -15.06 -16.18
CA MET A 20 6.21 -14.96 -15.28
C MET A 20 7.02 -16.26 -15.18
N THR A 21 6.36 -17.42 -15.32
CA THR A 21 7.01 -18.73 -15.30
C THR A 21 7.94 -18.99 -16.49
N LYS A 22 7.80 -18.19 -17.56
CA LYS A 22 8.56 -18.30 -18.83
C LYS A 22 9.72 -17.29 -18.90
N LEU A 23 9.82 -16.37 -17.95
CA LEU A 23 10.85 -15.33 -17.97
C LEU A 23 12.18 -15.88 -17.45
N SER A 24 13.27 -15.55 -18.15
CA SER A 24 14.63 -15.86 -17.70
C SER A 24 15.06 -14.91 -16.58
N SER A 25 16.01 -15.34 -15.74
CA SER A 25 16.62 -14.46 -14.72
C SER A 25 17.27 -13.22 -15.35
N LYS A 26 17.78 -13.32 -16.58
CA LYS A 26 18.31 -12.20 -17.35
C LYS A 26 17.20 -11.18 -17.66
N THR A 27 16.08 -11.63 -18.17
CA THR A 27 14.94 -10.76 -18.50
C THR A 27 14.38 -10.07 -17.26
N LEU A 28 14.27 -10.78 -16.13
CA LEU A 28 13.82 -10.21 -14.86
C LEU A 28 14.77 -9.11 -14.37
N ARG A 29 16.08 -9.33 -14.49
CA ARG A 29 17.10 -8.32 -14.18
C ARG A 29 16.97 -7.08 -15.07
N GLU A 30 16.83 -7.28 -16.38
CA GLU A 30 16.64 -6.18 -17.34
C GLU A 30 15.41 -5.35 -17.03
N PHE A 31 14.31 -5.97 -16.58
CA PHE A 31 13.12 -5.26 -16.12
C PHE A 31 13.42 -4.38 -14.90
N GLY A 32 14.11 -4.91 -13.90
CA GLY A 32 14.49 -4.16 -12.71
C GLY A 32 15.41 -2.99 -13.04
N GLU A 33 16.43 -3.19 -13.87
CA GLU A 33 17.36 -2.16 -14.34
C GLU A 33 16.63 -1.06 -15.12
N THR A 34 15.70 -1.44 -15.99
CA THR A 34 14.86 -0.51 -16.76
C THR A 34 13.98 0.31 -15.85
N TYR A 35 13.30 -0.32 -14.88
CA TYR A 35 12.48 0.38 -13.89
C TYR A 35 13.32 1.40 -13.10
N ILE A 36 14.47 1.01 -12.60
CA ILE A 36 15.37 1.90 -11.86
C ILE A 36 15.82 3.08 -12.73
N LYS A 37 16.13 2.84 -14.01
CA LYS A 37 16.55 3.88 -14.97
C LYS A 37 15.40 4.84 -15.26
N GLU A 38 14.21 4.33 -15.56
CA GLU A 38 13.05 5.17 -15.92
C GLU A 38 12.55 6.03 -14.75
N THR A 39 12.66 5.52 -13.50
CA THR A 39 12.28 6.27 -12.30
C THR A 39 13.30 7.32 -11.86
N MET A 40 14.51 7.34 -12.44
CA MET A 40 15.56 8.33 -12.07
C MET A 40 15.10 9.77 -12.20
N ILE A 41 14.26 10.08 -13.17
CA ILE A 41 13.72 11.44 -13.40
C ILE A 41 12.90 11.97 -12.21
N HIS A 42 12.38 11.07 -11.37
CA HIS A 42 11.55 11.40 -10.21
C HIS A 42 12.31 11.43 -8.89
N ARG A 43 13.54 10.91 -8.85
CA ARG A 43 14.29 10.65 -7.60
C ARG A 43 15.30 11.74 -7.23
N GLY A 44 15.74 12.54 -8.16
CA GLY A 44 16.88 13.43 -7.94
C GLY A 44 18.14 12.64 -7.56
N LYS A 45 18.91 13.14 -6.57
CA LYS A 45 20.16 12.53 -6.08
C LYS A 45 19.99 11.68 -4.81
N ALA A 46 18.75 11.47 -4.34
CA ALA A 46 18.51 10.70 -3.13
C ALA A 46 18.89 9.23 -3.32
N PRO A 47 19.55 8.59 -2.33
CA PRO A 47 19.95 7.18 -2.40
C PRO A 47 18.73 6.23 -2.36
N PHE A 48 17.61 6.68 -1.78
CA PHE A 48 16.36 5.94 -1.68
C PHE A 48 15.21 6.74 -2.26
N PHE A 49 14.19 6.04 -2.70
CA PHE A 49 12.91 6.63 -3.11
C PHE A 49 11.76 5.70 -2.73
N ILE A 50 10.59 6.26 -2.61
CA ILE A 50 9.37 5.50 -2.30
C ILE A 50 8.51 5.47 -3.56
N ASP A 51 8.19 4.26 -4.02
CA ASP A 51 7.10 4.04 -4.98
C ASP A 51 5.85 3.64 -4.20
N LYS A 52 4.85 4.50 -4.24
CA LYS A 52 3.58 4.24 -3.56
C LYS A 52 2.43 4.23 -4.55
N MET A 53 1.85 3.05 -4.76
CA MET A 53 0.61 2.83 -5.46
C MET A 53 -0.26 1.85 -4.66
N PRO A 54 -1.53 2.19 -4.36
CA PRO A 54 -2.38 1.35 -3.50
C PRO A 54 -2.48 -0.11 -3.94
N ASN A 55 -2.41 -0.37 -5.25
CA ASN A 55 -2.60 -1.69 -5.83
C ASN A 55 -1.29 -2.48 -6.06
N ASN A 56 -0.12 -1.99 -5.59
CA ASN A 56 1.16 -2.70 -5.74
C ASN A 56 1.19 -4.05 -5.01
N PHE A 57 0.35 -4.25 -4.00
CA PHE A 57 0.23 -5.53 -3.31
C PHE A 57 -0.07 -6.72 -4.25
N ARG A 58 -0.69 -6.46 -5.39
CA ARG A 58 -0.98 -7.46 -6.42
C ARG A 58 0.27 -7.93 -7.17
N HIS A 59 1.36 -7.21 -7.06
CA HIS A 59 2.59 -7.41 -7.84
C HIS A 59 3.81 -7.67 -6.97
N ILE A 60 3.65 -7.97 -5.68
CA ILE A 60 4.77 -8.17 -4.73
C ILE A 60 5.72 -9.26 -5.24
N GLY A 61 5.21 -10.36 -5.77
CA GLY A 61 6.04 -11.41 -6.35
C GLY A 61 6.90 -10.92 -7.50
N LEU A 62 6.34 -10.16 -8.44
CA LEU A 62 7.12 -9.55 -9.54
C LEU A 62 8.13 -8.55 -9.01
N ILE A 63 7.71 -7.66 -8.11
CA ILE A 63 8.59 -6.65 -7.50
C ILE A 63 9.79 -7.34 -6.84
N HIS A 64 9.56 -8.41 -6.08
CA HIS A 64 10.63 -9.15 -5.41
C HIS A 64 11.61 -9.81 -6.41
N MET A 65 11.09 -10.31 -7.54
CA MET A 65 11.94 -10.93 -8.58
C MET A 65 12.79 -9.92 -9.35
N ILE A 66 12.25 -8.73 -9.65
CA ILE A 66 12.97 -7.73 -10.46
C ILE A 66 13.78 -6.75 -9.61
N LEU A 67 13.43 -6.57 -8.33
CA LEU A 67 14.04 -5.65 -7.37
C LEU A 67 14.26 -6.37 -6.03
N PRO A 68 15.16 -7.35 -5.93
CA PRO A 68 15.30 -8.22 -4.75
C PRO A 68 15.70 -7.48 -3.47
N ASN A 69 16.24 -6.27 -3.59
CA ASN A 69 16.63 -5.42 -2.46
C ASN A 69 15.56 -4.41 -2.06
N ALA A 70 14.43 -4.35 -2.77
CA ALA A 70 13.33 -3.47 -2.41
C ALA A 70 12.74 -3.88 -1.05
N LYS A 71 12.52 -2.89 -0.19
CA LYS A 71 11.80 -3.04 1.06
C LYS A 71 10.31 -2.86 0.80
N ILE A 72 9.51 -3.84 1.18
CA ILE A 72 8.06 -3.81 0.96
C ILE A 72 7.38 -3.50 2.28
N ILE A 73 6.57 -2.44 2.28
CA ILE A 73 5.85 -1.96 3.46
C ILE A 73 4.35 -2.07 3.18
N ASP A 74 3.65 -2.84 4.00
CA ASP A 74 2.19 -2.95 4.00
C ASP A 74 1.61 -1.98 5.04
N ALA A 75 1.17 -0.80 4.59
CA ALA A 75 0.49 0.17 5.43
C ALA A 75 -0.98 -0.20 5.57
N ARG A 76 -1.29 -1.00 6.58
CA ARG A 76 -2.63 -1.55 6.85
C ARG A 76 -3.39 -0.70 7.85
N ARG A 77 -4.70 -0.70 7.70
CA ARG A 77 -5.64 -0.03 8.59
C ARG A 77 -6.81 -0.95 8.92
N HIS A 78 -7.48 -0.71 10.04
CA HIS A 78 -8.70 -1.44 10.40
C HIS A 78 -9.67 -1.53 9.21
N PRO A 79 -10.18 -2.71 8.85
CA PRO A 79 -10.95 -2.92 7.62
C PRO A 79 -12.14 -1.97 7.48
N MET A 80 -12.94 -1.79 8.53
CA MET A 80 -14.07 -0.84 8.49
C MET A 80 -13.61 0.61 8.26
N ALA A 81 -12.53 1.04 8.93
CA ALA A 81 -12.02 2.39 8.79
C ALA A 81 -11.40 2.62 7.40
N CYS A 82 -10.69 1.63 6.86
CA CYS A 82 -10.11 1.69 5.53
C CYS A 82 -11.18 1.76 4.45
N CYS A 83 -12.12 0.81 4.44
CA CYS A 83 -13.19 0.72 3.44
C CYS A 83 -14.12 1.92 3.49
N PHE A 84 -14.54 2.35 4.68
CA PHE A 84 -15.39 3.53 4.84
C PHE A 84 -14.69 4.81 4.35
N SER A 85 -13.39 4.96 4.62
CA SER A 85 -12.60 6.08 4.13
C SER A 85 -12.51 6.08 2.60
N GLY A 86 -12.29 4.92 1.98
CA GLY A 86 -12.28 4.76 0.52
C GLY A 86 -13.64 5.04 -0.10
N PHE A 87 -14.72 4.51 0.48
CA PHE A 87 -16.10 4.72 0.01
C PHE A 87 -16.52 6.19 -0.01
N LYS A 88 -16.07 6.99 0.97
CA LYS A 88 -16.34 8.44 1.01
C LYS A 88 -15.54 9.25 -0.02
N GLN A 89 -14.47 8.69 -0.53
CA GLN A 89 -13.55 9.41 -1.41
C GLN A 89 -14.00 9.28 -2.87
N LEU A 90 -14.20 10.41 -3.54
CA LEU A 90 -14.39 10.43 -4.98
C LEU A 90 -13.03 10.28 -5.67
N PHE A 91 -12.82 9.12 -6.29
CA PHE A 91 -11.64 8.87 -7.11
C PHE A 91 -11.97 9.19 -8.58
N ALA A 92 -11.01 9.79 -9.29
CA ALA A 92 -11.24 10.17 -10.69
C ALA A 92 -11.28 8.97 -11.63
N GLU A 93 -10.37 7.99 -11.45
CA GLU A 93 -10.26 6.79 -12.29
C GLU A 93 -9.56 5.66 -11.52
N GLY A 94 -9.86 4.40 -11.91
CA GLY A 94 -9.10 3.21 -11.53
C GLY A 94 -9.35 2.67 -10.12
N GLN A 95 -10.39 3.17 -9.44
CA GLN A 95 -10.78 2.72 -8.11
C GLN A 95 -12.31 2.51 -8.03
N GLU A 96 -12.91 1.99 -9.09
CA GLU A 96 -14.37 1.86 -9.24
C GLU A 96 -15.00 0.99 -8.16
N PHE A 97 -14.26 0.02 -7.63
CA PHE A 97 -14.70 -0.82 -6.51
C PHE A 97 -14.97 -0.03 -5.22
N THR A 98 -14.49 1.21 -5.09
CA THR A 98 -14.75 2.05 -3.91
C THR A 98 -16.15 2.63 -3.87
N TYR A 99 -16.91 2.61 -4.97
CA TYR A 99 -18.25 3.18 -5.05
C TYR A 99 -19.36 2.28 -4.50
N GLY A 100 -19.04 1.05 -4.13
CA GLY A 100 -19.99 0.13 -3.48
C GLY A 100 -19.42 -0.46 -2.19
N LEU A 101 -20.29 -0.56 -1.16
CA LEU A 101 -19.90 -1.10 0.16
C LEU A 101 -19.50 -2.59 0.08
N LYS A 102 -20.18 -3.35 -0.74
CA LYS A 102 -19.89 -4.77 -0.96
C LYS A 102 -18.59 -4.94 -1.74
N GLU A 103 -18.44 -4.18 -2.82
CA GLU A 103 -17.30 -4.23 -3.72
C GLU A 103 -16.00 -3.85 -3.00
N ILE A 104 -16.00 -2.78 -2.21
CA ILE A 104 -14.82 -2.37 -1.45
C ILE A 104 -14.50 -3.36 -0.32
N GLY A 105 -15.51 -3.96 0.30
CA GLY A 105 -15.34 -5.00 1.33
C GLY A 105 -14.71 -6.25 0.73
N THR A 106 -15.21 -6.73 -0.41
CA THR A 106 -14.66 -7.87 -1.15
C THR A 106 -13.21 -7.60 -1.55
N TYR A 107 -12.93 -6.43 -2.14
CA TYR A 107 -11.58 -6.05 -2.54
C TYR A 107 -10.59 -6.01 -1.35
N TYR A 108 -11.05 -5.54 -0.19
CA TYR A 108 -10.23 -5.53 1.02
C TYR A 108 -9.96 -6.96 1.52
N LYS A 109 -10.95 -7.84 1.44
CA LYS A 109 -10.78 -9.26 1.78
C LYS A 109 -9.75 -9.93 0.87
N ASP A 110 -9.88 -9.76 -0.44
CA ASP A 110 -8.93 -10.28 -1.43
C ASP A 110 -7.51 -9.75 -1.18
N TYR A 111 -7.39 -8.46 -0.80
CA TYR A 111 -6.11 -7.88 -0.40
C TYR A 111 -5.50 -8.60 0.81
N VAL A 112 -6.28 -8.86 1.86
CA VAL A 112 -5.78 -9.54 3.07
C VAL A 112 -5.34 -10.96 2.73
N GLU A 113 -6.15 -11.72 1.99
CA GLU A 113 -5.83 -13.08 1.54
C GLU A 113 -4.52 -13.11 0.73
N LEU A 114 -4.34 -12.16 -0.18
CA LEU A 114 -3.13 -12.08 -0.99
C LEU A 114 -1.90 -11.67 -0.14
N MET A 115 -2.06 -10.77 0.82
CA MET A 115 -0.96 -10.40 1.72
C MET A 115 -0.54 -11.56 2.63
N ASP A 116 -1.48 -12.37 3.10
CA ASP A 116 -1.19 -13.59 3.87
C ASP A 116 -0.49 -14.65 3.00
N HIS A 117 -0.87 -14.77 1.73
CA HIS A 117 -0.14 -15.57 0.76
C HIS A 117 1.32 -15.09 0.60
N TRP A 118 1.54 -13.79 0.46
CA TRP A 118 2.91 -13.25 0.35
C TRP A 118 3.75 -13.50 1.60
N GLU A 119 3.16 -13.44 2.79
CA GLU A 119 3.88 -13.80 4.02
C GLU A 119 4.27 -15.29 4.06
N CYS A 120 3.42 -16.17 3.55
CA CYS A 120 3.75 -17.59 3.42
C CYS A 120 4.88 -17.86 2.40
N VAL A 121 4.86 -17.17 1.26
CA VAL A 121 5.83 -17.39 0.16
C VAL A 121 7.17 -16.68 0.43
N PHE A 122 7.12 -15.50 1.03
CA PHE A 122 8.26 -14.64 1.32
C PHE A 122 8.29 -14.20 2.79
N PRO A 123 8.46 -15.12 3.76
CA PRO A 123 8.36 -14.80 5.17
C PRO A 123 9.34 -13.69 5.57
N GLY A 124 8.83 -12.68 6.28
CA GLY A 124 9.60 -11.54 6.76
C GLY A 124 10.06 -10.54 5.67
N LYS A 125 9.60 -10.67 4.41
CA LYS A 125 9.94 -9.72 3.33
C LYS A 125 9.00 -8.52 3.25
N VAL A 126 7.83 -8.63 3.87
CA VAL A 126 6.86 -7.54 3.94
C VAL A 126 6.74 -7.06 5.38
N HIS A 127 7.01 -5.78 5.61
CA HIS A 127 6.82 -5.17 6.92
C HIS A 127 5.42 -4.57 7.03
N ARG A 128 4.61 -5.13 7.93
CA ARG A 128 3.26 -4.61 8.18
C ARG A 128 3.32 -3.47 9.19
N VAL A 129 2.80 -2.32 8.81
CA VAL A 129 2.58 -1.14 9.66
C VAL A 129 1.09 -0.99 9.89
N GLN A 130 0.64 -1.33 11.09
CA GLN A 130 -0.76 -1.12 11.47
C GLN A 130 -0.98 0.33 11.84
N TYR A 131 -1.88 1.02 11.15
CA TYR A 131 -2.14 2.45 11.34
C TYR A 131 -2.55 2.80 12.78
N GLU A 132 -3.39 1.99 13.38
CA GLU A 132 -3.89 2.20 14.75
C GLU A 132 -2.75 2.11 15.77
N GLU A 133 -1.82 1.16 15.59
CA GLU A 133 -0.63 1.03 16.41
C GLU A 133 0.33 2.19 16.15
N LEU A 134 0.53 2.58 14.89
CA LEU A 134 1.35 3.73 14.53
C LEU A 134 0.86 5.02 15.20
N VAL A 135 -0.47 5.24 15.24
CA VAL A 135 -1.05 6.45 15.84
C VAL A 135 -0.96 6.45 17.38
N THR A 136 -0.97 5.27 18.00
CA THR A 136 -0.91 5.15 19.47
C THR A 136 0.51 5.08 20.02
N ASN A 137 1.44 4.49 19.27
CA ASN A 137 2.83 4.25 19.65
C ASN A 137 3.78 4.79 18.57
N PHE A 138 3.66 6.08 18.23
CA PHE A 138 4.21 6.66 17.01
C PHE A 138 5.72 6.46 16.88
N GLU A 139 6.52 6.95 17.81
CA GLU A 139 7.99 6.92 17.74
C GLU A 139 8.55 5.48 17.71
N PRO A 140 8.11 4.54 18.58
CA PRO A 140 8.54 3.14 18.50
C PRO A 140 8.18 2.46 17.17
N MET A 141 7.04 2.80 16.57
CA MET A 141 6.64 2.25 15.27
C MET A 141 7.49 2.82 14.13
N VAL A 142 7.82 4.11 14.18
CA VAL A 142 8.75 4.73 13.23
C VAL A 142 10.13 4.10 13.34
N GLN A 143 10.64 3.87 14.56
CA GLN A 143 11.91 3.18 14.76
C GLN A 143 11.92 1.80 14.14
N ARG A 144 10.92 0.95 14.43
CA ARG A 144 10.80 -0.40 13.84
C ARG A 144 10.74 -0.37 12.31
N LEU A 145 10.06 0.62 11.74
CA LEU A 145 9.98 0.80 10.29
C LEU A 145 11.35 1.14 9.70
N LEU A 146 12.08 2.07 10.32
CA LEU A 146 13.42 2.47 9.88
C LEU A 146 14.42 1.31 10.01
N ASP A 147 14.38 0.56 11.11
CA ASP A 147 15.20 -0.64 11.31
C ASP A 147 14.97 -1.68 10.20
N PHE A 148 13.69 -1.94 9.84
CA PHE A 148 13.37 -2.81 8.71
C PHE A 148 13.94 -2.28 7.38
N CYS A 149 13.92 -0.97 7.19
CA CYS A 149 14.47 -0.34 5.99
C CYS A 149 16.01 -0.31 6.00
N GLY A 150 16.67 -0.54 7.14
CA GLY A 150 18.11 -0.38 7.32
C GLY A 150 18.52 1.09 7.33
N LEU A 151 17.67 1.96 7.87
CA LEU A 151 17.89 3.41 7.97
C LEU A 151 18.06 3.80 9.43
N GLU A 152 18.91 4.79 9.68
CA GLU A 152 19.07 5.38 11.00
C GLU A 152 17.83 6.22 11.38
N PHE A 153 17.56 6.29 12.69
CA PHE A 153 16.50 7.15 13.18
C PHE A 153 16.90 8.63 13.08
N GLU A 154 16.00 9.43 12.55
CA GLU A 154 16.12 10.89 12.53
C GLU A 154 14.89 11.53 13.16
N GLN A 155 15.10 12.56 14.00
CA GLN A 155 14.02 13.30 14.65
C GLN A 155 13.01 13.88 13.64
N SER A 156 13.47 14.24 12.46
CA SER A 156 12.63 14.70 11.35
C SER A 156 11.55 13.70 10.92
N CYS A 157 11.76 12.40 11.15
CA CYS A 157 10.78 11.36 10.84
C CYS A 157 9.55 11.44 11.74
N VAL A 158 9.71 11.84 12.99
CA VAL A 158 8.60 12.03 13.94
C VAL A 158 8.04 13.45 13.93
N GLU A 159 8.82 14.41 13.47
CA GLU A 159 8.41 15.80 13.28
C GLU A 159 8.03 16.13 11.82
N PHE A 160 7.54 15.16 11.07
CA PHE A 160 7.24 15.24 9.65
C PHE A 160 6.37 16.44 9.25
N TYR A 161 5.50 16.89 10.16
CA TYR A 161 4.60 18.04 9.96
C TYR A 161 5.33 19.39 9.89
N LYS A 162 6.60 19.45 10.33
CA LYS A 162 7.46 20.64 10.20
C LYS A 162 8.15 20.74 8.83
N SER A 163 8.02 19.70 7.98
CA SER A 163 8.65 19.67 6.67
C SER A 163 7.97 20.63 5.68
N ASP A 164 8.75 21.44 4.97
CA ASP A 164 8.28 22.34 3.91
C ASP A 164 8.07 21.63 2.56
N ARG A 165 8.28 20.33 2.49
CA ARG A 165 8.13 19.53 1.26
C ARG A 165 6.73 19.70 0.68
N SER A 166 6.65 20.02 -0.64
CA SER A 166 5.37 20.09 -1.33
C SER A 166 4.67 18.74 -1.39
N VAL A 167 3.43 18.68 -0.91
CA VAL A 167 2.56 17.48 -0.96
C VAL A 167 1.39 17.78 -1.89
N ARG A 168 1.28 17.00 -2.97
CA ARG A 168 0.26 17.16 -4.02
C ARG A 168 -0.84 16.11 -3.96
N THR A 169 -1.27 15.74 -2.77
CA THR A 169 -2.32 14.73 -2.56
C THR A 169 -3.48 15.32 -1.75
N PRO A 170 -4.67 14.69 -1.75
CA PRO A 170 -5.80 15.11 -0.90
C PRO A 170 -5.46 15.19 0.59
N SER A 171 -4.36 14.56 1.02
CA SER A 171 -3.87 14.58 2.41
C SER A 171 -2.91 15.74 2.71
N SER A 172 -2.75 16.73 1.81
CA SER A 172 -1.79 17.83 1.98
C SER A 172 -1.96 18.59 3.29
N GLU A 173 -3.19 18.84 3.72
CA GLU A 173 -3.51 19.52 4.98
C GLU A 173 -3.23 18.62 6.19
N GLN A 174 -3.50 17.32 6.06
CA GLN A 174 -3.34 16.36 7.16
C GLN A 174 -1.87 16.16 7.53
N VAL A 175 -0.96 16.14 6.55
CA VAL A 175 0.48 15.95 6.81
C VAL A 175 1.19 17.19 7.38
N ARG A 176 0.49 18.32 7.48
CA ARG A 176 0.97 19.55 8.13
C ARG A 176 0.63 19.63 9.61
N GLN A 177 0.03 18.61 10.15
CA GLN A 177 -0.36 18.52 11.56
C GLN A 177 0.29 17.29 12.19
N PRO A 178 0.56 17.29 13.50
CA PRO A 178 0.95 16.09 14.21
C PRO A 178 -0.05 14.97 13.99
N ILE A 179 0.40 13.71 14.11
CA ILE A 179 -0.48 12.56 13.92
C ILE A 179 -1.68 12.62 14.88
N TYR A 180 -2.88 12.31 14.37
CA TYR A 180 -4.12 12.44 15.14
C TYR A 180 -5.00 11.20 15.05
N LYS A 181 -5.83 10.97 16.06
CA LYS A 181 -6.63 9.74 16.22
C LYS A 181 -8.01 9.79 15.57
N SER A 182 -8.52 10.98 15.18
CA SER A 182 -9.91 11.15 14.73
C SER A 182 -10.27 10.33 13.48
N GLY A 183 -9.29 9.92 12.68
CA GLY A 183 -9.52 9.07 11.52
C GLY A 183 -9.91 7.63 11.82
N MET A 184 -9.62 7.11 13.02
CA MET A 184 -9.76 5.70 13.35
C MET A 184 -11.22 5.23 13.44
N ASP A 185 -12.08 6.06 13.99
CA ASP A 185 -13.44 5.69 14.42
C ASP A 185 -14.58 6.39 13.65
N GLN A 186 -14.29 7.16 12.60
CA GLN A 186 -15.31 7.89 11.84
C GLN A 186 -16.44 6.99 11.30
N TRP A 187 -16.15 5.75 10.96
CA TRP A 187 -17.11 4.78 10.47
C TRP A 187 -18.17 4.40 11.51
N ARG A 188 -17.85 4.51 12.82
CA ARG A 188 -18.77 4.13 13.92
C ARG A 188 -20.04 4.96 13.92
N GLY A 189 -19.97 6.24 13.55
CA GLY A 189 -21.14 7.09 13.39
C GLY A 189 -22.12 6.66 12.29
N PHE A 190 -21.68 5.75 11.40
CA PHE A 190 -22.45 5.24 10.27
C PHE A 190 -22.69 3.72 10.37
N ASP A 191 -22.38 3.12 11.50
CA ASP A 191 -22.37 1.68 11.72
C ASP A 191 -23.65 0.97 11.31
N ALA A 192 -24.81 1.60 11.59
CA ALA A 192 -26.14 1.08 11.23
C ALA A 192 -26.34 0.94 9.70
N HIS A 193 -25.57 1.67 8.88
CA HIS A 193 -25.69 1.68 7.42
C HIS A 193 -24.60 0.83 6.73
N LEU A 194 -23.67 0.26 7.48
CA LEU A 194 -22.52 -0.48 6.96
C LEU A 194 -22.70 -2.02 6.96
N GLY A 195 -23.95 -2.48 7.06
CA GLY A 195 -24.28 -3.92 7.00
C GLY A 195 -23.67 -4.64 5.79
N PRO A 196 -23.87 -4.16 4.54
CA PRO A 196 -23.30 -4.78 3.35
C PRO A 196 -21.76 -4.85 3.36
N LEU A 197 -21.09 -3.85 3.95
CA LEU A 197 -19.64 -3.86 4.12
C LEU A 197 -19.19 -4.92 5.13
N LYS A 198 -19.86 -5.01 6.28
CA LYS A 198 -19.54 -6.01 7.32
C LYS A 198 -19.71 -7.43 6.79
N GLU A 199 -20.79 -7.67 6.03
CA GLU A 199 -21.05 -8.96 5.38
C GLU A 199 -19.93 -9.34 4.39
N ALA A 200 -19.51 -8.39 3.54
CA ALA A 200 -18.45 -8.63 2.55
C ALA A 200 -17.09 -8.87 3.19
N LEU A 201 -16.76 -8.17 4.29
CA LEU A 201 -15.52 -8.36 5.03
C LEU A 201 -15.45 -9.72 5.76
N GLY A 202 -16.60 -10.20 6.27
CA GLY A 202 -16.66 -11.51 6.92
C GLY A 202 -15.62 -11.72 8.01
N ASP A 203 -14.88 -12.83 7.91
CA ASP A 203 -13.88 -13.24 8.91
C ASP A 203 -12.70 -12.26 9.06
N VAL A 204 -12.39 -11.47 8.02
CA VAL A 204 -11.34 -10.46 8.11
C VAL A 204 -11.64 -9.40 9.17
N LEU A 205 -12.94 -9.12 9.40
CA LEU A 205 -13.36 -8.21 10.44
C LEU A 205 -13.12 -8.81 11.85
N LEU A 206 -13.31 -10.12 12.01
CA LEU A 206 -13.08 -10.81 13.29
C LEU A 206 -11.58 -10.88 13.62
N LEU A 207 -10.75 -11.19 12.63
CA LEU A 207 -9.29 -11.26 12.81
C LEU A 207 -8.70 -9.90 13.21
N SER A 208 -9.27 -8.81 12.74
CA SER A 208 -8.82 -7.46 13.10
C SER A 208 -9.09 -7.10 14.57
N LEU A 209 -10.04 -7.76 15.22
CA LEU A 209 -10.39 -7.53 16.63
C LEU A 209 -9.47 -8.29 17.61
N ILE A 210 -8.74 -9.30 17.12
CA ILE A 210 -7.84 -10.13 17.95
C ILE A 210 -6.47 -9.47 18.12
N HIS A 211 -6.13 -8.50 17.27
CA HIS A 211 -4.82 -7.82 17.25
C HIS A 211 -4.87 -6.40 17.83
N ILE A 212 -5.94 -6.03 18.54
CA ILE A 212 -6.06 -4.84 19.36
C ILE A 212 -6.02 -5.22 20.82
#